data_db29b91ecc8689a68f0d5694b673e6ba
#
_entry.id   db29b91ecc8689a68f0d5694b673e6ba
#
_cell.length_a   1.000
_cell.length_b   1.000
_cell.length_c   1.000
_cell.angle_alpha   90.00
_cell.angle_beta   90.00
_cell.angle_gamma   90.00
#
_symmetry.space_group_name_H-M   'P 1'
#
loop_
_entity.id
_entity.type
_entity.pdbx_description
1 polymer ?
#
loop_
_entity_poly.entity_id
_entity_poly.type
_entity_poly.pdbx_seq_one_letter_code
_entity_poly.pdbx_strand_id
1 'polypeptide(L)'
;MVTALADPFADPAVEMVKARYRRSLNGQPTGGGRVTELTAKPLIKQFFPELAHIDQPLGGEYSLRRATAVELPFVEGYGVEAGLLVDVGKRGTIAQVDLGTRVHRNRPLHELAPMAEVVARTLLSRAGVTAPVAQRPPLKGKV
;
A
#
# COMPACT_ATOMS: atom_id res chain seq x y z
N MET A 1 -15.79 4.64 10.09
CA MET A 1 -14.52 4.37 9.37
C MET A 1 -13.33 4.13 10.31
N VAL A 2 -13.08 5.02 11.25
CA VAL A 2 -11.95 4.86 12.18
C VAL A 2 -12.06 3.56 12.98
N THR A 3 -13.25 3.23 13.50
CA THR A 3 -13.48 2.00 14.23
C THR A 3 -13.22 0.76 13.37
N ALA A 4 -13.68 0.78 12.11
CA ALA A 4 -13.44 -0.34 11.19
C ALA A 4 -11.94 -0.56 10.93
N LEU A 5 -11.14 0.50 10.89
CA LEU A 5 -9.70 0.40 10.72
C LEU A 5 -8.96 0.04 12.01
N ALA A 6 -9.63 0.06 13.15
CA ALA A 6 -9.02 -0.25 14.44
C ALA A 6 -9.38 -1.66 14.94
N ASP A 7 -10.59 -2.15 14.64
CA ASP A 7 -11.12 -3.40 15.19
C ASP A 7 -10.22 -4.63 14.91
N PRO A 8 -9.65 -4.81 13.71
CA PRO A 8 -8.79 -5.97 13.45
C PRO A 8 -7.56 -6.07 14.33
N PHE A 9 -7.13 -4.97 14.96
CA PHE A 9 -5.99 -4.99 15.88
C PHE A 9 -6.24 -5.74 17.18
N ALA A 10 -7.46 -6.19 17.42
CA ALA A 10 -7.73 -7.12 18.52
C ALA A 10 -6.93 -8.42 18.35
N ASP A 11 -6.61 -8.81 17.11
CA ASP A 11 -5.68 -9.90 16.84
C ASP A 11 -4.25 -9.35 16.94
N PRO A 12 -3.42 -9.84 17.88
CA PRO A 12 -2.05 -9.33 18.07
C PRO A 12 -1.13 -9.58 16.88
N ALA A 13 -1.47 -10.49 15.97
CA ALA A 13 -0.69 -10.73 14.76
C ALA A 13 -0.89 -9.66 13.70
N VAL A 14 -1.95 -8.86 13.78
CA VAL A 14 -2.26 -7.82 12.81
C VAL A 14 -1.38 -6.59 13.05
N GLU A 15 -0.58 -6.24 12.06
CA GLU A 15 0.31 -5.08 12.11
C GLU A 15 -0.23 -3.89 11.32
N MET A 16 -1.03 -4.14 10.29
CA MET A 16 -1.63 -3.12 9.43
C MET A 16 -3.04 -3.53 9.06
N VAL A 17 -3.92 -2.55 8.98
CA VAL A 17 -5.27 -2.73 8.45
C VAL A 17 -5.43 -1.79 7.26
N LYS A 18 -5.76 -2.34 6.11
CA LYS A 18 -6.00 -1.56 4.90
C LYS A 18 -7.49 -1.55 4.58
N ALA A 19 -7.99 -0.39 4.21
CA ALA A 19 -9.32 -0.28 3.65
C ALA A 19 -9.35 -0.93 2.26
N ARG A 20 -10.43 -1.61 1.96
CA ARG A 20 -10.74 -1.99 0.60
C ARG A 20 -12.13 -1.50 0.25
N TYR A 21 -12.31 -1.14 -0.99
CA TYR A 21 -13.58 -0.66 -1.48
C TYR A 21 -13.61 -0.91 -2.99
N ARG A 22 -14.82 -1.04 -3.51
CA ARG A 22 -15.00 -1.16 -4.95
C ARG A 22 -14.88 0.22 -5.57
N ARG A 23 -14.08 0.30 -6.62
CA ARG A 23 -14.00 1.51 -7.41
C ARG A 23 -14.99 1.40 -8.57
N SER A 24 -15.56 2.53 -8.96
CA SER A 24 -16.33 2.61 -10.18
C SER A 24 -15.73 3.68 -11.08
N LEU A 25 -15.76 3.41 -12.38
CA LEU A 25 -15.35 4.33 -13.42
C LEU A 25 -16.54 4.54 -14.33
N ASN A 26 -17.03 5.78 -14.46
CA ASN A 26 -18.20 6.11 -15.25
C ASN A 26 -19.40 5.23 -14.89
N GLY A 27 -19.59 4.94 -13.60
CA GLY A 27 -20.69 4.09 -13.12
C GLY A 27 -20.45 2.59 -13.26
N GLN A 28 -19.33 2.15 -13.82
CA GLN A 28 -18.99 0.73 -13.95
C GLN A 28 -18.02 0.31 -12.84
N PRO A 29 -18.23 -0.85 -12.21
CA PRO A 29 -17.29 -1.35 -11.21
C PRO A 29 -15.93 -1.64 -11.83
N THR A 30 -14.85 -1.26 -11.12
CA THR A 30 -13.47 -1.57 -11.51
C THR A 30 -12.70 -2.10 -10.31
N GLY A 31 -11.63 -2.85 -10.57
CA GLY A 31 -10.81 -3.45 -9.51
C GLY A 31 -9.91 -2.46 -8.79
N GLY A 32 -9.47 -1.40 -9.46
CA GLY A 32 -8.57 -0.42 -8.88
C GLY A 32 -8.12 0.61 -9.90
N GLY A 33 -7.20 1.48 -9.47
CA GLY A 33 -6.60 2.47 -10.36
C GLY A 33 -5.58 1.86 -11.31
N ARG A 34 -5.19 2.62 -12.34
CA ARG A 34 -4.26 2.12 -13.37
C ARG A 34 -2.90 1.75 -12.79
N VAL A 35 -2.32 2.58 -11.95
CA VAL A 35 -1.01 2.28 -11.34
C VAL A 35 -1.12 1.03 -10.47
N THR A 36 -2.21 0.88 -9.72
CA THR A 36 -2.44 -0.31 -8.92
C THR A 36 -2.52 -1.56 -9.79
N GLU A 37 -3.35 -1.53 -10.83
CA GLU A 37 -3.61 -2.71 -11.66
C GLU A 37 -2.45 -3.04 -12.61
N LEU A 38 -1.76 -2.04 -13.14
CA LEU A 38 -0.76 -2.23 -14.18
C LEU A 38 0.67 -2.26 -13.66
N THR A 39 0.93 -1.74 -12.47
CA THR A 39 2.29 -1.68 -11.90
C THR A 39 2.38 -2.40 -10.56
N ALA A 40 1.61 -1.98 -9.58
CA ALA A 40 1.77 -2.49 -8.22
C ALA A 40 1.40 -3.96 -8.11
N LYS A 41 0.21 -4.35 -8.54
CA LYS A 41 -0.25 -5.74 -8.44
C LYS A 41 0.62 -6.72 -9.21
N PRO A 42 1.02 -6.46 -10.47
CA PRO A 42 1.93 -7.35 -11.18
C PRO A 42 3.27 -7.55 -10.47
N LEU A 43 3.88 -6.49 -9.97
CA LEU A 43 5.15 -6.58 -9.25
C LEU A 43 5.01 -7.28 -7.91
N ILE A 44 3.94 -7.01 -7.18
CA ILE A 44 3.66 -7.69 -5.91
C ILE A 44 3.48 -9.19 -6.15
N LYS A 45 2.73 -9.55 -7.18
CA LYS A 45 2.52 -10.96 -7.51
C LYS A 45 3.83 -11.68 -7.83
N GLN A 46 4.74 -11.00 -8.52
CA GLN A 46 6.03 -11.58 -8.91
C GLN A 46 6.99 -11.72 -7.72
N PHE A 47 7.11 -10.69 -6.90
CA PHE A 47 8.14 -10.61 -5.87
C PHE A 47 7.64 -10.82 -4.45
N PHE A 48 6.35 -10.60 -4.19
CA PHE A 48 5.74 -10.71 -2.87
C PHE A 48 4.38 -11.41 -2.97
N PRO A 49 4.36 -12.66 -3.44
CA PRO A 49 3.09 -13.35 -3.71
C PRO A 49 2.22 -13.50 -2.46
N GLU A 50 2.79 -13.48 -1.26
CA GLU A 50 2.05 -13.52 0.00
C GLU A 50 1.20 -12.26 0.23
N LEU A 51 1.48 -11.19 -0.50
CA LEU A 51 0.73 -9.94 -0.43
C LEU A 51 -0.24 -9.76 -1.61
N ALA A 52 -0.31 -10.73 -2.51
CA ALA A 52 -1.10 -10.60 -3.74
C ALA A 52 -2.61 -10.51 -3.47
N HIS A 53 -3.06 -10.91 -2.28
CA HIS A 53 -4.48 -10.85 -1.89
C HIS A 53 -4.95 -9.44 -1.51
N ILE A 54 -4.04 -8.49 -1.37
CA ILE A 54 -4.40 -7.12 -0.96
C ILE A 54 -5.04 -6.39 -2.15
N ASP A 55 -6.29 -5.96 -2.00
CA ASP A 55 -7.06 -5.36 -3.08
C ASP A 55 -6.60 -3.95 -3.45
N GLN A 56 -6.21 -3.17 -2.43
CA GLN A 56 -5.82 -1.77 -2.62
C GLN A 56 -4.41 -1.54 -2.04
N PRO A 57 -3.39 -2.13 -2.67
CA PRO A 57 -2.03 -2.04 -2.12
C PRO A 57 -1.50 -0.61 -2.03
N LEU A 58 -1.96 0.28 -2.88
CA LEU A 58 -1.56 1.69 -2.88
C LEU A 58 -2.58 2.60 -2.20
N GLY A 59 -3.63 2.04 -1.61
CA GLY A 59 -4.66 2.82 -0.94
C GLY A 59 -4.11 3.61 0.25
N GLY A 60 -4.48 4.88 0.34
CA GLY A 60 -4.04 5.77 1.41
C GLY A 60 -4.87 5.67 2.69
N GLU A 61 -5.90 4.85 2.71
CA GLU A 61 -6.71 4.63 3.90
C GLU A 61 -6.28 3.34 4.58
N TYR A 62 -5.49 3.48 5.63
CA TYR A 62 -4.97 2.35 6.39
C TYR A 62 -4.59 2.81 7.80
N SER A 63 -4.39 1.85 8.66
CA SER A 63 -3.86 2.08 10.00
C SER A 63 -2.71 1.11 10.28
N LEU A 64 -1.79 1.55 11.10
CA LEU A 64 -0.61 0.80 11.49
C LEU A 64 -0.56 0.66 13.01
N ARG A 65 -0.05 -0.46 13.50
CA ARG A 65 0.32 -0.58 14.90
C ARG A 65 1.46 0.39 15.19
N ARG A 66 1.29 1.21 16.22
CA ARG A 66 2.25 2.29 16.50
C ARG A 66 3.69 1.78 16.70
N ALA A 67 3.84 0.69 17.42
CA ALA A 67 5.17 0.12 17.69
C ALA A 67 5.90 -0.26 16.39
N THR A 68 5.16 -0.72 15.39
CA THR A 68 5.70 -1.04 14.08
C THR A 68 6.00 0.22 13.26
N ALA A 69 5.06 1.16 13.26
CA ALA A 69 5.18 2.38 12.47
C ALA A 69 6.44 3.19 12.81
N VAL A 70 6.80 3.28 14.09
CA VAL A 70 7.96 4.09 14.50
C VAL A 70 9.30 3.45 14.11
N GLU A 71 9.30 2.17 13.77
CA GLU A 71 10.53 1.46 13.40
C GLU A 71 10.78 1.39 11.90
N LEU A 72 9.82 1.82 11.08
CA LEU A 72 9.91 1.68 9.64
C LEU A 72 10.30 2.98 8.95
N PRO A 73 11.06 2.90 7.84
CA PRO A 73 11.30 4.06 7.01
C PRO A 73 10.04 4.40 6.20
N PHE A 74 9.93 5.67 5.81
CA PHE A 74 8.84 6.13 4.95
C PHE A 74 9.45 6.59 3.62
N VAL A 75 9.11 5.87 2.55
CA VAL A 75 9.52 6.27 1.19
C VAL A 75 8.88 7.61 0.87
N GLU A 76 9.64 8.50 0.27
CA GLU A 76 9.14 9.81 -0.09
C GLU A 76 8.23 9.74 -1.32
N GLY A 77 7.20 10.59 -1.34
CA GLY A 77 6.29 10.71 -2.48
C GLY A 77 5.37 9.50 -2.64
N TYR A 78 5.13 9.13 -3.88
CA TYR A 78 4.13 8.11 -4.24
C TYR A 78 4.50 6.68 -3.85
N GLY A 79 5.70 6.44 -3.38
CA GLY A 79 6.14 5.10 -3.00
C GLY A 79 5.81 4.70 -1.57
N VAL A 80 5.27 5.61 -0.75
CA VAL A 80 5.11 5.38 0.68
C VAL A 80 4.24 4.16 0.99
N GLU A 81 3.08 4.04 0.35
CA GLU A 81 2.18 2.91 0.60
C GLU A 81 2.78 1.58 0.15
N ALA A 82 3.45 1.56 -0.99
CA ALA A 82 4.11 0.35 -1.49
C ALA A 82 5.23 -0.11 -0.56
N GLY A 83 6.07 0.82 -0.11
CA GLY A 83 7.15 0.52 0.81
C GLY A 83 6.65 0.00 2.15
N LEU A 84 5.66 0.66 2.74
CA LEU A 84 5.08 0.23 4.00
C LEU A 84 4.40 -1.14 3.88
N LEU A 85 3.69 -1.39 2.78
CA LEU A 85 3.03 -2.66 2.58
C LEU A 85 4.02 -3.83 2.67
N VAL A 86 5.13 -3.72 1.96
CA VAL A 86 6.16 -4.77 1.95
C VAL A 86 6.84 -4.88 3.31
N ASP A 87 7.24 -3.75 3.89
CA ASP A 87 7.96 -3.75 5.16
C ASP A 87 7.10 -4.31 6.29
N VAL A 88 5.81 -3.93 6.35
CA VAL A 88 4.88 -4.46 7.35
C VAL A 88 4.58 -5.94 7.10
N GLY A 89 4.42 -6.32 5.84
CA GLY A 89 4.14 -7.71 5.47
C GLY A 89 5.22 -8.68 5.92
N LYS A 90 6.45 -8.22 6.09
CA LYS A 90 7.55 -9.03 6.61
C LYS A 90 7.48 -9.20 8.13
N ARG A 91 6.68 -8.41 8.83
CA ARG A 91 6.59 -8.43 10.29
C ARG A 91 5.34 -9.14 10.82
N GLY A 92 4.26 -9.12 10.06
CA GLY A 92 3.02 -9.71 10.52
C GLY A 92 1.92 -9.66 9.49
N THR A 93 0.70 -9.82 9.96
CA THR A 93 -0.48 -9.90 9.11
C THR A 93 -1.00 -8.52 8.72
N ILE A 94 -1.41 -8.40 7.46
CA ILE A 94 -2.13 -7.23 6.96
C ILE A 94 -3.58 -7.64 6.76
N ALA A 95 -4.47 -7.03 7.53
CA ALA A 95 -5.90 -7.27 7.43
C ALA A 95 -6.53 -6.25 6.48
N GLN A 96 -7.69 -6.59 5.97
CA GLN A 96 -8.46 -5.70 5.11
C GLN A 96 -9.86 -5.53 5.68
N VAL A 97 -10.41 -4.32 5.57
CA VAL A 97 -11.79 -4.03 5.95
C VAL A 97 -12.50 -3.39 4.77
N ASP A 98 -13.73 -3.85 4.52
CA ASP A 98 -14.54 -3.37 3.42
C ASP A 98 -15.26 -2.07 3.84
N LEU A 99 -15.03 -1.00 3.08
CA LEU A 99 -15.64 0.31 3.32
C LEU A 99 -16.67 0.69 2.24
N GLY A 100 -17.06 -0.25 1.38
CA GLY A 100 -18.11 -0.03 0.37
C GLY A 100 -17.56 0.31 -1.01
N THR A 101 -18.30 1.17 -1.71
CA THR A 101 -17.97 1.54 -3.10
C THR A 101 -17.59 3.01 -3.18
N ARG A 102 -16.55 3.32 -3.96
CA ARG A 102 -16.15 4.69 -4.24
C ARG A 102 -16.15 4.95 -5.74
N VAL A 103 -16.66 6.10 -6.11
CA VAL A 103 -16.52 6.62 -7.48
C VAL A 103 -15.12 7.16 -7.65
N HIS A 104 -14.49 6.83 -8.76
CA HIS A 104 -13.12 7.23 -9.04
C HIS A 104 -13.01 7.84 -10.44
N ARG A 105 -12.24 8.92 -10.55
CA ARG A 105 -11.85 9.50 -11.83
C ARG A 105 -10.43 9.07 -12.17
N ASN A 106 -10.22 8.61 -13.40
CA ASN A 106 -8.88 8.34 -13.88
C ASN A 106 -8.16 9.66 -14.19
N ARG A 107 -6.90 9.72 -13.80
CA ARG A 107 -6.00 10.79 -14.23
C ARG A 107 -5.47 10.48 -15.63
N PRO A 108 -5.10 11.50 -16.40
CA PRO A 108 -4.42 11.28 -17.67
C PRO A 108 -3.16 10.45 -17.51
N LEU A 109 -2.82 9.70 -18.53
CA LEU A 109 -1.69 8.77 -18.50
C LEU A 109 -0.37 9.45 -18.14
N HIS A 110 -0.13 10.67 -18.66
CA HIS A 110 1.11 11.39 -18.38
C HIS A 110 1.25 11.80 -16.91
N GLU A 111 0.15 11.94 -16.17
CA GLU A 111 0.20 12.21 -14.74
C GLU A 111 0.46 10.95 -13.93
N LEU A 112 0.12 9.79 -14.47
CA LEU A 112 0.29 8.51 -13.79
C LEU A 112 1.70 7.94 -13.97
N ALA A 113 2.39 8.31 -15.04
CA ALA A 113 3.71 7.75 -15.34
C ALA A 113 4.74 8.00 -14.23
N PRO A 114 4.89 9.23 -13.70
CA PRO A 114 5.82 9.46 -12.59
C PRO A 114 5.45 8.67 -11.34
N MET A 115 4.15 8.54 -11.05
CA MET A 115 3.67 7.76 -9.92
C MET A 115 4.02 6.28 -10.08
N ALA A 116 3.75 5.72 -11.27
CA ALA A 116 4.07 4.33 -11.57
C ALA A 116 5.57 4.06 -11.46
N GLU A 117 6.40 4.99 -11.91
CA GLU A 117 7.86 4.87 -11.81
C GLU A 117 8.32 4.73 -10.36
N VAL A 118 7.84 5.60 -9.47
CA VAL A 118 8.24 5.56 -8.06
C VAL A 118 7.72 4.29 -7.39
N VAL A 119 6.50 3.88 -7.68
CA VAL A 119 5.94 2.64 -7.14
C VAL A 119 6.75 1.43 -7.60
N ALA A 120 7.06 1.35 -8.89
CA ALA A 120 7.85 0.25 -9.44
C ALA A 120 9.24 0.20 -8.80
N ARG A 121 9.91 1.36 -8.73
CA ARG A 121 11.24 1.47 -8.12
C ARG A 121 11.23 1.01 -6.66
N THR A 122 10.21 1.42 -5.90
CA THR A 122 10.08 1.04 -4.50
C THR A 122 9.93 -0.46 -4.33
N LEU A 123 9.02 -1.08 -5.09
CA LEU A 123 8.80 -2.52 -5.01
C LEU A 123 10.02 -3.31 -5.46
N LEU A 124 10.67 -2.91 -6.54
CA LEU A 124 11.88 -3.56 -7.02
C LEU A 124 13.01 -3.44 -6.02
N SER A 125 13.18 -2.27 -5.41
CA SER A 125 14.19 -2.06 -4.37
C SER A 125 13.95 -2.99 -3.17
N ARG A 126 12.71 -3.13 -2.73
CA ARG A 126 12.36 -4.04 -1.64
C ARG A 126 12.58 -5.51 -2.00
N ALA A 127 12.54 -5.83 -3.28
CA ALA A 127 12.80 -7.18 -3.79
C ALA A 127 14.31 -7.47 -3.99
N GLY A 128 15.16 -6.49 -3.71
CA GLY A 128 16.60 -6.64 -3.89
C GLY A 128 17.10 -6.30 -5.29
N VAL A 129 16.22 -5.81 -6.16
CA VAL A 129 16.60 -5.31 -7.48
C VAL A 129 17.06 -3.88 -7.31
N THR A 130 18.29 -3.60 -7.64
CA THR A 130 18.92 -2.32 -7.33
C THR A 130 18.37 -1.14 -8.12
N ALA A 131 17.66 -0.27 -7.41
CA ALA A 131 17.37 1.08 -7.84
C ALA A 131 17.29 1.92 -6.57
N PRO A 132 18.05 3.00 -6.45
CA PRO A 132 18.05 3.78 -5.22
C PRO A 132 16.68 4.41 -4.97
N VAL A 133 16.26 4.38 -3.71
CA VAL A 133 14.97 4.95 -3.28
C VAL A 133 15.26 5.97 -2.18
N ALA A 134 14.76 7.19 -2.34
CA ALA A 134 14.81 8.18 -1.28
C ALA A 134 13.82 7.79 -0.18
N GLN A 135 14.28 7.70 1.03
CA GLN A 135 13.43 7.35 2.17
C GLN A 135 13.94 8.00 3.43
N ARG A 136 13.01 8.27 4.32
CA ARG A 136 13.35 8.81 5.64
C ARG A 136 13.71 7.67 6.58
N PRO A 137 14.63 7.92 7.54
CA PRO A 137 14.97 6.90 8.51
C PRO A 137 13.77 6.58 9.42
N PRO A 138 13.81 5.42 10.11
CA PRO A 138 12.79 5.07 11.10
C PRO A 138 12.65 6.13 12.20
N LEU A 139 11.45 6.25 12.75
CA LEU A 139 11.16 7.21 13.82
C LEU A 139 11.66 6.75 15.18
N LYS A 140 12.06 5.50 15.32
CA LYS A 140 12.58 4.96 16.57
C LYS A 140 13.73 5.83 17.08
N GLY A 141 13.63 6.28 18.34
CA GLY A 141 14.63 7.17 18.94
C GLY A 141 14.35 8.65 18.78
N LYS A 142 13.37 9.03 17.97
CA LYS A 142 12.94 10.42 17.76
C LYS A 142 11.59 10.76 18.39
N VAL A 143 10.91 9.75 18.89
CA VAL A 143 9.55 9.89 19.43
C VAL A 143 9.50 9.51 20.90
#